data_4fa8aa797bb87713eb7e1a56ea31a7ae
#
_entry.id   4fa8aa797bb87713eb7e1a56ea31a7ae
#
_cell.length_a   1.000
_cell.length_b   1.000
_cell.length_c   1.000
_cell.angle_alpha   90.00
_cell.angle_beta   90.00
_cell.angle_gamma   90.00
#
_symmetry.space_group_name_H-M   'P 1'
#
loop_
_entity.id
_entity.type
_entity.pdbx_description
1 polymer ?
#
loop_
_entity_poly.entity_id
_entity_poly.type
_entity_poly.pdbx_seq_one_letter_code
_entity_poly.pdbx_strand_id
1 'polypeptide(L)'
;MKKYELVADKIKAYITKNKLHHGDKLPTITELMKEYQVGKSTILQAITLLTQRGIVYKVQGSGVFVRPTGRDGYMSLTDNAGFAHVLKDPTTEVIEFAEKRPPKPLCDYLHSDEVCYFIKRLRRQEGKPFVLEESYYPKSIIPFMSKEIAEGSIFDYIKDGLKKEIRFSDKYMRVRKLRADEAKYLELEEGDPCLEVYDTFYLANGTPFDSSKLVYNYQNSKFYDQSSDDIISVSYTHLRA
;
A
#
# COMPACT_ATOMS: atom_id res chain seq x y z
N MET A 1 7.22 17.90 2.86
CA MET A 1 5.92 17.66 2.17
C MET A 1 5.62 18.85 1.28
N LYS A 2 5.28 18.61 0.02
CA LYS A 2 5.00 19.69 -0.94
C LYS A 2 3.63 20.32 -0.67
N LYS A 3 3.46 21.60 -1.02
CA LYS A 3 2.23 22.37 -0.71
C LYS A 3 0.95 21.72 -1.28
N TYR A 4 1.03 21.14 -2.47
CA TYR A 4 -0.12 20.45 -3.08
C TYR A 4 -0.48 19.13 -2.40
N GLU A 5 0.48 18.43 -1.77
CA GLU A 5 0.24 17.20 -1.00
C GLU A 5 -0.57 17.54 0.26
N LEU A 6 -0.19 18.60 0.98
CA LEU A 6 -0.96 19.11 2.11
C LEU A 6 -2.40 19.47 1.73
N VAL A 7 -2.56 20.10 0.57
CA VAL A 7 -3.90 20.46 0.07
C VAL A 7 -4.70 19.21 -0.31
N ALA A 8 -4.08 18.22 -0.92
CA ALA A 8 -4.74 16.94 -1.23
C ALA A 8 -5.24 16.24 0.04
N ASP A 9 -4.41 16.19 1.09
CA ASP A 9 -4.81 15.60 2.38
C ASP A 9 -5.96 16.38 3.04
N LYS A 10 -5.96 17.72 2.95
CA LYS A 10 -7.07 18.56 3.43
C LYS A 10 -8.35 18.30 2.64
N ILE A 11 -8.28 18.14 1.32
CA ILE A 11 -9.46 17.80 0.48
C ILE A 11 -9.98 16.41 0.84
N LYS A 12 -9.09 15.42 1.06
CA LYS A 12 -9.48 14.08 1.53
C LYS A 12 -10.20 14.16 2.88
N ALA A 13 -9.66 14.93 3.83
CA ALA A 13 -10.29 15.17 5.12
C ALA A 13 -11.65 15.87 4.99
N TYR A 14 -11.80 16.82 4.07
CA TYR A 14 -13.07 17.49 3.75
C TYR A 14 -14.12 16.47 3.25
N ILE A 15 -13.75 15.57 2.34
CA ILE A 15 -14.63 14.51 1.83
C ILE A 15 -15.16 13.67 3.00
N THR A 16 -14.27 13.20 3.87
CA THR A 16 -14.63 12.36 5.02
C THR A 16 -15.50 13.12 6.03
N LYS A 17 -15.10 14.34 6.41
CA LYS A 17 -15.81 15.18 7.39
C LYS A 17 -17.24 15.51 6.95
N ASN A 18 -17.41 15.79 5.67
CA ASN A 18 -18.72 16.15 5.10
C ASN A 18 -19.52 14.92 4.62
N LYS A 19 -18.98 13.71 4.87
CA LYS A 19 -19.61 12.45 4.47
C LYS A 19 -20.02 12.43 2.98
N LEU A 20 -19.14 12.96 2.12
CA LEU A 20 -19.40 12.97 0.68
C LEU A 20 -19.33 11.54 0.13
N HIS A 21 -20.32 11.19 -0.68
CA HIS A 21 -20.46 9.86 -1.27
C HIS A 21 -20.04 9.87 -2.75
N HIS A 22 -20.05 8.70 -3.36
CA HIS A 22 -19.79 8.54 -4.79
C HIS A 22 -20.73 9.43 -5.62
N GLY A 23 -20.12 10.19 -6.53
CA GLY A 23 -20.84 11.11 -7.41
C GLY A 23 -21.11 12.48 -6.81
N ASP A 24 -20.81 12.70 -5.52
CA ASP A 24 -20.90 14.03 -4.94
C ASP A 24 -19.82 14.93 -5.53
N LYS A 25 -20.24 16.16 -5.86
CA LYS A 25 -19.37 17.15 -6.46
C LYS A 25 -18.53 17.86 -5.41
N LEU A 26 -17.23 17.97 -5.64
CA LEU A 26 -16.35 18.83 -4.83
C LEU A 26 -16.64 20.30 -5.10
N PRO A 27 -16.27 21.22 -4.16
CA PRO A 27 -16.25 22.65 -4.41
C PRO A 27 -15.42 22.94 -5.68
N THR A 28 -15.77 24.03 -6.35
CA THR A 28 -15.07 24.49 -7.56
C THR A 28 -13.61 24.82 -7.27
N ILE A 29 -12.78 24.81 -8.30
CA ILE A 29 -11.36 25.19 -8.17
C ILE A 29 -11.21 26.57 -7.53
N THR A 30 -12.10 27.53 -7.88
CA THR A 30 -12.07 28.88 -7.31
C THR A 30 -12.42 28.91 -5.82
N GLU A 31 -13.38 28.09 -5.40
CA GLU A 31 -13.76 27.95 -3.98
C GLU A 31 -12.62 27.29 -3.19
N LEU A 32 -12.04 26.19 -3.71
CA LEU A 32 -10.90 25.52 -3.09
C LEU A 32 -9.66 26.46 -2.97
N MET A 33 -9.42 27.30 -3.99
CA MET A 33 -8.35 28.32 -3.93
C MET A 33 -8.56 29.29 -2.77
N LYS A 34 -9.80 29.76 -2.57
CA LYS A 34 -10.16 30.67 -1.47
C LYS A 34 -10.05 29.99 -0.12
N GLU A 35 -10.58 28.77 0.02
CA GLU A 35 -10.60 28.01 1.26
C GLU A 35 -9.19 27.67 1.75
N TYR A 36 -8.33 27.18 0.84
CA TYR A 36 -6.98 26.75 1.22
C TYR A 36 -5.91 27.83 1.03
N GLN A 37 -6.28 29.02 0.57
CA GLN A 37 -5.37 30.16 0.34
C GLN A 37 -4.15 29.79 -0.53
N VAL A 38 -4.40 29.12 -1.66
CA VAL A 38 -3.37 28.66 -2.60
C VAL A 38 -3.72 29.02 -4.04
N GLY A 39 -2.71 29.06 -4.89
CA GLY A 39 -2.88 29.32 -6.33
C GLY A 39 -3.53 28.13 -7.08
N LYS A 40 -4.07 28.43 -8.27
CA LYS A 40 -4.78 27.48 -9.15
C LYS A 40 -3.91 26.24 -9.46
N SER A 41 -2.62 26.43 -9.75
CA SER A 41 -1.70 25.33 -10.04
C SER A 41 -1.58 24.32 -8.89
N THR A 42 -1.54 24.81 -7.64
CA THR A 42 -1.47 23.97 -6.43
C THR A 42 -2.75 23.13 -6.28
N ILE A 43 -3.93 23.73 -6.51
CA ILE A 43 -5.21 22.99 -6.49
C ILE A 43 -5.25 21.94 -7.59
N LEU A 44 -4.85 22.28 -8.81
CA LEU A 44 -4.85 21.33 -9.94
C LEU A 44 -3.91 20.15 -9.68
N GLN A 45 -2.73 20.39 -9.12
CA GLN A 45 -1.80 19.32 -8.72
C GLN A 45 -2.38 18.46 -7.59
N ALA A 46 -3.02 19.06 -6.59
CA ALA A 46 -3.70 18.31 -5.53
C ALA A 46 -4.83 17.43 -6.07
N ILE A 47 -5.66 17.96 -6.96
CA ILE A 47 -6.74 17.21 -7.62
C ILE A 47 -6.16 16.08 -8.50
N THR A 48 -5.07 16.33 -9.21
CA THR A 48 -4.40 15.29 -10.01
C THR A 48 -3.88 14.16 -9.12
N LEU A 49 -3.25 14.51 -7.99
CA LEU A 49 -2.82 13.52 -7.00
C LEU A 49 -3.99 12.70 -6.43
N LEU A 50 -5.11 13.35 -6.10
CA LEU A 50 -6.31 12.66 -5.62
C LEU A 50 -6.95 11.77 -6.70
N THR A 51 -6.89 12.18 -7.98
CA THR A 51 -7.34 11.36 -9.11
C THR A 51 -6.46 10.13 -9.28
N GLN A 52 -5.14 10.29 -9.22
CA GLN A 52 -4.18 9.17 -9.26
C GLN A 52 -4.37 8.19 -8.09
N ARG A 53 -4.76 8.70 -6.92
CA ARG A 53 -5.10 7.88 -5.74
C ARG A 53 -6.51 7.28 -5.81
N GLY A 54 -7.25 7.50 -6.89
CA GLY A 54 -8.62 6.99 -7.07
C GLY A 54 -9.67 7.58 -6.11
N ILE A 55 -9.38 8.71 -5.46
CA ILE A 55 -10.29 9.36 -4.50
C ILE A 55 -11.33 10.23 -5.20
N VAL A 56 -10.96 10.83 -6.31
CA VAL A 56 -11.83 11.69 -7.13
C VAL A 56 -11.67 11.40 -8.60
N TYR A 57 -12.63 11.83 -9.41
CA TYR A 57 -12.54 11.83 -10.87
C TYR A 57 -13.00 13.15 -11.44
N LYS A 58 -12.48 13.50 -12.63
CA LYS A 58 -12.80 14.74 -13.34
C LYS A 58 -13.81 14.45 -14.45
N VAL A 59 -14.83 15.31 -14.55
CA VAL A 59 -15.73 15.33 -15.72
C VAL A 59 -15.55 16.67 -16.40
N GLN A 60 -15.12 16.62 -17.66
CA GLN A 60 -14.86 17.83 -18.45
C GLN A 60 -16.11 18.74 -18.49
N GLY A 61 -15.93 20.01 -18.19
CA GLY A 61 -17.01 21.00 -18.13
C GLY A 61 -17.92 20.90 -16.89
N SER A 62 -17.94 19.77 -16.18
CA SER A 62 -18.85 19.54 -15.04
C SER A 62 -18.19 19.70 -13.68
N GLY A 63 -16.90 19.37 -13.55
CA GLY A 63 -16.15 19.53 -12.30
C GLY A 63 -15.43 18.28 -11.81
N VAL A 64 -15.19 18.24 -10.51
CA VAL A 64 -14.51 17.12 -9.83
C VAL A 64 -15.50 16.45 -8.88
N PHE A 65 -15.53 15.13 -8.91
CA PHE A 65 -16.51 14.33 -8.19
C PHE A 65 -15.80 13.28 -7.33
N VAL A 66 -16.41 12.91 -6.21
CA VAL A 66 -15.91 11.87 -5.32
C VAL A 66 -16.07 10.51 -5.99
N ARG A 67 -15.00 9.70 -6.00
CA ARG A 67 -15.03 8.31 -6.47
C ARG A 67 -15.31 7.38 -5.28
N PRO A 68 -15.97 6.22 -5.48
CA PRO A 68 -16.13 5.26 -4.41
C PRO A 68 -14.76 4.77 -3.93
N THR A 69 -14.53 4.80 -2.63
CA THR A 69 -13.33 4.23 -2.00
C THR A 69 -13.63 2.79 -1.60
N GLY A 70 -13.71 1.88 -2.56
CA GLY A 70 -13.95 0.48 -2.26
C GLY A 70 -15.27 0.17 -1.56
N ARG A 71 -15.51 -1.11 -1.29
CA ARG A 71 -16.61 -1.57 -0.43
C ARG A 71 -16.05 -1.88 0.96
N ASP A 72 -16.86 -1.71 2.00
CA ASP A 72 -16.48 -2.10 3.35
C ASP A 72 -15.99 -3.56 3.39
N GLY A 73 -14.88 -3.79 4.09
CA GLY A 73 -14.26 -5.10 4.21
C GLY A 73 -13.37 -5.51 3.01
N TYR A 74 -13.20 -4.64 2.00
CA TYR A 74 -12.25 -4.87 0.91
C TYR A 74 -10.99 -4.04 1.10
N MET A 75 -9.83 -4.66 0.91
CA MET A 75 -8.53 -4.00 0.91
C MET A 75 -8.10 -3.62 -0.51
N SER A 76 -7.59 -2.40 -0.70
CA SER A 76 -7.04 -1.99 -1.98
C SER A 76 -5.70 -2.69 -2.25
N LEU A 77 -5.55 -3.24 -3.45
CA LEU A 77 -4.27 -3.82 -3.90
C LEU A 77 -3.23 -2.75 -4.19
N THR A 78 -3.65 -1.52 -4.49
CA THR A 78 -2.76 -0.40 -4.84
C THR A 78 -2.37 0.46 -3.64
N ASP A 79 -2.86 0.16 -2.43
CA ASP A 79 -2.52 0.93 -1.25
C ASP A 79 -1.14 0.51 -0.70
N ASN A 80 -0.23 1.48 -0.65
CA ASN A 80 1.12 1.32 -0.11
C ASN A 80 1.26 1.91 1.31
N ALA A 81 0.15 2.12 2.03
CA ALA A 81 0.16 2.69 3.38
C ALA A 81 0.63 1.71 4.46
N GLY A 82 0.66 0.41 4.14
CA GLY A 82 0.93 -0.65 5.10
C GLY A 82 -0.31 -1.10 5.87
N PHE A 83 -0.28 -2.33 6.39
CA PHE A 83 -1.43 -2.97 7.03
C PHE A 83 -1.98 -2.23 8.26
N ALA A 84 -1.14 -1.56 9.02
CA ALA A 84 -1.54 -0.82 10.22
C ALA A 84 -2.61 0.25 9.94
N HIS A 85 -2.65 0.79 8.72
CA HIS A 85 -3.56 1.85 8.31
C HIS A 85 -4.75 1.36 7.47
N VAL A 86 -4.74 0.08 7.08
CA VAL A 86 -5.73 -0.49 6.15
C VAL A 86 -6.66 -1.46 6.85
N LEU A 87 -6.15 -2.24 7.80
CA LEU A 87 -6.93 -3.25 8.52
C LEU A 87 -7.73 -2.62 9.65
N LYS A 88 -8.89 -3.20 9.93
CA LYS A 88 -9.75 -2.82 11.06
C LYS A 88 -9.32 -3.59 12.30
N ASP A 89 -9.08 -2.87 13.41
CA ASP A 89 -8.60 -3.46 14.67
C ASP A 89 -7.43 -4.44 14.47
N PRO A 90 -6.31 -3.98 13.87
CA PRO A 90 -5.22 -4.87 13.52
C PRO A 90 -4.40 -5.27 14.75
N THR A 91 -4.08 -6.55 14.85
CA THR A 91 -3.05 -7.04 15.76
C THR A 91 -1.93 -7.71 14.98
N THR A 92 -0.70 -7.59 15.47
CA THR A 92 0.50 -8.15 14.83
C THR A 92 1.24 -9.01 15.85
N GLU A 93 1.49 -10.27 15.48
CA GLU A 93 2.32 -11.19 16.23
C GLU A 93 3.61 -11.45 15.44
N VAL A 94 4.77 -11.14 16.03
CA VAL A 94 6.08 -11.48 15.45
C VAL A 94 6.42 -12.92 15.80
N ILE A 95 6.31 -13.80 14.82
CA ILE A 95 6.59 -15.24 14.95
C ILE A 95 8.10 -15.48 14.96
N GLU A 96 8.82 -14.80 14.07
CA GLU A 96 10.27 -14.93 13.95
C GLU A 96 10.88 -13.57 13.60
N PHE A 97 12.00 -13.24 14.27
CA PHE A 97 12.86 -12.12 13.95
C PHE A 97 14.30 -12.65 13.92
N ALA A 98 14.94 -12.58 12.75
CA ALA A 98 16.27 -13.15 12.54
C ALA A 98 17.03 -12.38 11.46
N GLU A 99 18.31 -12.70 11.31
CA GLU A 99 19.12 -12.26 10.18
C GLU A 99 19.28 -13.44 9.21
N LYS A 100 18.79 -13.28 7.96
CA LYS A 100 18.81 -14.34 6.95
C LYS A 100 19.11 -13.77 5.56
N ARG A 101 19.66 -14.62 4.70
CA ARG A 101 19.70 -14.32 3.25
C ARG A 101 18.32 -14.60 2.65
N PRO A 102 17.80 -13.71 1.79
CA PRO A 102 16.51 -13.95 1.13
C PRO A 102 16.65 -15.13 0.18
N PRO A 103 15.63 -16.01 0.11
CA PRO A 103 15.57 -17.06 -0.91
C PRO A 103 15.20 -16.46 -2.27
N LYS A 104 15.50 -17.18 -3.35
CA LYS A 104 14.87 -16.87 -4.65
C LYS A 104 13.37 -17.14 -4.57
N PRO A 105 12.51 -16.30 -5.16
CA PRO A 105 12.79 -15.15 -6.00
C PRO A 105 13.03 -13.83 -5.24
N LEU A 106 12.91 -13.78 -3.90
CA LEU A 106 12.99 -12.51 -3.13
C LEU A 106 14.34 -11.83 -3.27
N CYS A 107 15.43 -12.62 -3.34
CA CYS A 107 16.77 -12.13 -3.62
C CYS A 107 16.84 -11.40 -4.99
N ASP A 108 16.19 -11.97 -6.01
CA ASP A 108 16.18 -11.38 -7.35
C ASP A 108 15.41 -10.04 -7.36
N TYR A 109 14.31 -9.94 -6.62
CA TYR A 109 13.52 -8.70 -6.50
C TYR A 109 14.25 -7.60 -5.71
N LEU A 110 15.03 -7.97 -4.68
CA LEU A 110 15.86 -7.01 -3.94
C LEU A 110 17.12 -6.58 -4.71
N HIS A 111 17.44 -7.25 -5.82
CA HIS A 111 18.71 -7.10 -6.52
C HIS A 111 19.93 -7.22 -5.58
N SER A 112 19.80 -8.04 -4.54
CA SER A 112 20.81 -8.21 -3.50
C SER A 112 20.69 -9.59 -2.86
N ASP A 113 21.84 -10.18 -2.56
CA ASP A 113 21.97 -11.45 -1.82
C ASP A 113 22.55 -11.24 -0.41
N GLU A 114 22.60 -10.00 0.06
CA GLU A 114 23.09 -9.66 1.39
C GLU A 114 22.24 -10.29 2.50
N VAL A 115 22.80 -10.34 3.71
CA VAL A 115 22.04 -10.71 4.90
C VAL A 115 21.07 -9.59 5.24
N CYS A 116 19.77 -9.93 5.29
CA CYS A 116 18.68 -9.04 5.60
C CYS A 116 18.13 -9.27 7.01
N TYR A 117 17.46 -8.28 7.57
CA TYR A 117 16.50 -8.56 8.64
C TYR A 117 15.34 -9.35 8.05
N PHE A 118 15.14 -10.55 8.58
CA PHE A 118 14.02 -11.41 8.27
C PHE A 118 12.97 -11.27 9.36
N ILE A 119 11.73 -11.06 8.96
CA ILE A 119 10.62 -10.90 9.88
C ILE A 119 9.46 -11.76 9.39
N LYS A 120 9.04 -12.72 10.21
CA LYS A 120 7.81 -13.48 9.98
C LYS A 120 6.74 -13.02 10.95
N ARG A 121 5.59 -12.60 10.43
CA ARG A 121 4.49 -12.05 11.23
C ARG A 121 3.16 -12.67 10.83
N LEU A 122 2.32 -12.88 11.83
CA LEU A 122 0.90 -13.12 11.64
C LEU A 122 0.14 -11.83 11.95
N ARG A 123 -0.65 -11.37 10.99
CA ARG A 123 -1.55 -10.25 11.19
C ARG A 123 -2.97 -10.73 11.28
N ARG A 124 -3.69 -10.19 12.25
CA ARG A 124 -5.11 -10.47 12.47
C ARG A 124 -5.93 -9.22 12.24
N GLN A 125 -7.16 -9.39 11.80
CA GLN A 125 -8.17 -8.36 11.72
C GLN A 125 -9.37 -8.79 12.56
N GLU A 126 -9.79 -7.96 13.50
CA GLU A 126 -10.88 -8.30 14.43
C GLU A 126 -10.67 -9.70 15.09
N GLY A 127 -9.42 -9.98 15.49
CA GLY A 127 -9.02 -11.24 16.12
C GLY A 127 -8.83 -12.43 15.18
N LYS A 128 -9.24 -12.36 13.92
CA LYS A 128 -9.13 -13.46 12.94
C LYS A 128 -7.84 -13.38 12.13
N PRO A 129 -7.15 -14.50 11.85
CA PRO A 129 -5.98 -14.52 10.99
C PRO A 129 -6.32 -13.94 9.62
N PHE A 130 -5.53 -12.95 9.19
CA PHE A 130 -5.72 -12.28 7.92
C PHE A 130 -4.62 -12.60 6.92
N VAL A 131 -3.36 -12.46 7.34
CA VAL A 131 -2.19 -12.69 6.48
C VAL A 131 -0.99 -13.17 7.30
N LEU A 132 -0.30 -14.18 6.76
CA LEU A 132 1.03 -14.59 7.18
C LEU A 132 2.04 -13.92 6.25
N GLU A 133 2.96 -13.13 6.83
CA GLU A 133 3.93 -12.30 6.12
C GLU A 133 5.35 -12.77 6.43
N GLU A 134 6.18 -12.93 5.40
CA GLU A 134 7.63 -13.17 5.49
C GLU A 134 8.32 -12.07 4.71
N SER A 135 9.01 -11.16 5.41
CA SER A 135 9.62 -9.95 4.84
C SER A 135 11.13 -9.93 5.03
N TYR A 136 11.83 -9.39 4.05
CA TYR A 136 13.27 -9.23 4.03
C TYR A 136 13.64 -7.76 3.81
N TYR A 137 14.38 -7.19 4.76
CA TYR A 137 14.83 -5.80 4.75
C TYR A 137 16.36 -5.76 4.67
N PRO A 138 16.95 -5.30 3.55
CA PRO A 138 18.41 -5.18 3.39
C PRO A 138 19.02 -4.27 4.46
N LYS A 139 20.06 -4.76 5.15
CA LYS A 139 20.74 -4.00 6.23
C LYS A 139 21.47 -2.78 5.71
N SER A 140 21.91 -2.79 4.45
CA SER A 140 22.49 -1.63 3.76
C SER A 140 21.50 -0.48 3.59
N ILE A 141 20.20 -0.78 3.53
CA ILE A 141 19.12 0.20 3.33
C ILE A 141 18.45 0.55 4.66
N ILE A 142 18.18 -0.44 5.49
CA ILE A 142 17.56 -0.31 6.83
C ILE A 142 18.66 -0.65 7.86
N PRO A 143 19.39 0.35 8.38
CA PRO A 143 20.59 0.11 9.20
C PRO A 143 20.30 -0.49 10.57
N PHE A 144 19.09 -0.33 11.07
CA PHE A 144 18.64 -0.85 12.35
C PHE A 144 17.20 -1.34 12.27
N MET A 145 16.93 -2.50 12.85
CA MET A 145 15.62 -3.08 13.04
C MET A 145 15.61 -3.86 14.35
N SER A 146 14.56 -3.74 15.13
CA SER A 146 14.37 -4.50 16.36
C SER A 146 13.02 -5.23 16.33
N LYS A 147 12.82 -6.15 17.28
CA LYS A 147 11.54 -6.86 17.41
C LYS A 147 10.39 -5.89 17.74
N GLU A 148 10.64 -4.88 18.56
CA GLU A 148 9.65 -3.85 18.92
C GLU A 148 9.21 -3.03 17.70
N ILE A 149 10.15 -2.69 16.80
CA ILE A 149 9.83 -2.04 15.52
C ILE A 149 8.99 -2.99 14.65
N ALA A 150 9.33 -4.29 14.65
CA ALA A 150 8.63 -5.30 13.86
C ALA A 150 7.21 -5.59 14.40
N GLU A 151 6.97 -5.44 15.69
CA GLU A 151 5.63 -5.52 16.32
C GLU A 151 4.74 -4.33 15.95
N GLY A 152 5.36 -3.20 15.66
CA GLY A 152 4.69 -1.97 15.23
C GLY A 152 4.56 -1.82 13.72
N SER A 153 4.51 -0.57 13.26
CA SER A 153 4.48 -0.21 11.85
C SER A 153 5.90 0.02 11.32
N ILE A 154 6.44 -0.96 10.60
CA ILE A 154 7.77 -0.83 9.97
C ILE A 154 7.77 0.31 8.94
N PHE A 155 6.67 0.51 8.23
CA PHE A 155 6.56 1.59 7.23
C PHE A 155 6.58 2.98 7.87
N ASP A 156 5.96 3.17 9.05
CA ASP A 156 6.06 4.42 9.80
C ASP A 156 7.48 4.64 10.32
N TYR A 157 8.13 3.58 10.79
CA TYR A 157 9.55 3.65 11.15
C TYR A 157 10.43 4.08 9.96
N ILE A 158 10.21 3.53 8.77
CA ILE A 158 10.95 3.91 7.56
C ILE A 158 10.67 5.36 7.16
N LYS A 159 9.39 5.77 7.16
CA LYS A 159 8.97 7.13 6.78
C LYS A 159 9.40 8.17 7.82
N ASP A 160 9.04 7.94 9.07
CA ASP A 160 9.16 8.92 10.14
C ASP A 160 10.45 8.80 10.94
N GLY A 161 10.94 7.58 11.19
CA GLY A 161 12.19 7.32 11.87
C GLY A 161 13.40 7.54 10.97
N LEU A 162 13.43 6.89 9.80
CA LEU A 162 14.56 6.97 8.87
C LEU A 162 14.44 8.10 7.84
N LYS A 163 13.30 8.83 7.81
CA LYS A 163 13.02 9.91 6.85
C LYS A 163 13.18 9.48 5.38
N LYS A 164 12.86 8.22 5.08
CA LYS A 164 12.89 7.67 3.72
C LYS A 164 11.50 7.71 3.09
N GLU A 165 11.42 8.17 1.84
CA GLU A 165 10.17 8.26 1.09
C GLU A 165 9.90 6.92 0.36
N ILE A 166 8.82 6.22 0.74
CA ILE A 166 8.32 5.05 0.02
C ILE A 166 7.52 5.53 -1.18
N ARG A 167 7.81 5.01 -2.40
CA ARG A 167 7.26 5.59 -3.62
C ARG A 167 6.29 4.68 -4.35
N PHE A 168 6.67 3.45 -4.62
CA PHE A 168 5.87 2.49 -5.35
C PHE A 168 6.18 1.06 -4.90
N SER A 169 5.37 0.12 -5.34
CA SER A 169 5.61 -1.32 -5.15
C SER A 169 5.18 -2.11 -6.38
N ASP A 170 5.80 -3.27 -6.55
CA ASP A 170 5.42 -4.28 -7.54
C ASP A 170 4.85 -5.48 -6.81
N LYS A 171 3.66 -5.93 -7.25
CA LYS A 171 2.96 -7.06 -6.64
C LYS A 171 2.73 -8.16 -7.68
N TYR A 172 3.23 -9.35 -7.37
CA TYR A 172 2.97 -10.56 -8.15
C TYR A 172 2.07 -11.49 -7.36
N MET A 173 0.93 -11.84 -7.91
CA MET A 173 -0.14 -12.55 -7.21
C MET A 173 -0.43 -13.89 -7.87
N ARG A 174 -0.64 -14.94 -7.06
CA ARG A 174 -1.13 -16.23 -7.53
C ARG A 174 -2.03 -16.89 -6.48
N VAL A 175 -2.96 -17.69 -6.97
CA VAL A 175 -3.76 -18.59 -6.11
C VAL A 175 -3.08 -19.95 -6.09
N ARG A 176 -2.92 -20.53 -4.91
CA ARG A 176 -2.38 -21.88 -4.71
C ARG A 176 -3.01 -22.54 -3.48
N LYS A 177 -2.67 -23.79 -3.27
CA LYS A 177 -3.03 -24.53 -2.05
C LYS A 177 -2.07 -24.16 -0.90
N LEU A 178 -2.60 -24.09 0.32
CA LEU A 178 -1.82 -23.89 1.54
C LEU A 178 -0.94 -25.11 1.83
N ARG A 179 0.25 -24.83 2.35
CA ARG A 179 1.10 -25.85 2.97
C ARG A 179 0.72 -26.03 4.44
N ALA A 180 1.03 -27.19 5.01
CA ALA A 180 0.73 -27.54 6.41
C ALA A 180 1.25 -26.50 7.42
N ASP A 181 2.47 -25.96 7.20
CA ASP A 181 3.08 -24.96 8.06
C ASP A 181 2.36 -23.61 8.02
N GLU A 182 1.84 -23.20 6.87
CA GLU A 182 1.08 -21.96 6.67
C GLU A 182 -0.35 -22.10 7.22
N ALA A 183 -0.99 -23.24 6.96
CA ALA A 183 -2.34 -23.53 7.38
C ALA A 183 -2.51 -23.41 8.90
N LYS A 184 -1.53 -23.93 9.66
CA LYS A 184 -1.50 -23.84 11.14
C LYS A 184 -1.57 -22.40 11.65
N TYR A 185 -0.84 -21.46 11.04
CA TYR A 185 -0.87 -20.04 11.47
C TYR A 185 -2.16 -19.34 11.04
N LEU A 186 -2.69 -19.72 9.87
CA LEU A 186 -3.88 -19.09 9.32
C LEU A 186 -5.19 -19.71 9.84
N GLU A 187 -5.12 -20.71 10.73
CA GLU A 187 -6.27 -21.43 11.28
C GLU A 187 -7.14 -22.04 10.16
N LEU A 188 -6.47 -22.64 9.18
CA LEU A 188 -7.06 -23.30 8.00
C LEU A 188 -6.55 -24.73 7.87
N GLU A 189 -7.08 -25.49 6.90
CA GLU A 189 -6.62 -26.84 6.60
C GLU A 189 -5.52 -26.83 5.53
N GLU A 190 -4.63 -27.83 5.57
CA GLU A 190 -3.68 -28.05 4.50
C GLU A 190 -4.42 -28.33 3.19
N GLY A 191 -4.03 -27.67 2.12
CA GLY A 191 -4.69 -27.80 0.82
C GLY A 191 -5.81 -26.82 0.56
N ASP A 192 -6.25 -26.06 1.56
CA ASP A 192 -7.16 -24.93 1.36
C ASP A 192 -6.58 -23.90 0.38
N PRO A 193 -7.41 -23.16 -0.37
CA PRO A 193 -6.93 -22.14 -1.27
C PRO A 193 -6.34 -20.96 -0.49
N CYS A 194 -5.30 -20.32 -1.04
CA CYS A 194 -4.80 -19.06 -0.54
C CYS A 194 -4.41 -18.13 -1.70
N LEU A 195 -4.45 -16.84 -1.48
CA LEU A 195 -3.80 -15.86 -2.33
C LEU A 195 -2.38 -15.66 -1.78
N GLU A 196 -1.38 -15.95 -2.62
CA GLU A 196 0.02 -15.63 -2.34
C GLU A 196 0.42 -14.41 -3.13
N VAL A 197 1.02 -13.44 -2.46
CA VAL A 197 1.53 -12.20 -3.08
C VAL A 197 3.01 -12.08 -2.77
N TYR A 198 3.82 -11.85 -3.80
CA TYR A 198 5.17 -11.34 -3.68
C TYR A 198 5.11 -9.83 -3.88
N ASP A 199 5.50 -9.08 -2.86
CA ASP A 199 5.45 -7.61 -2.86
C ASP A 199 6.85 -7.06 -2.68
N THR A 200 7.27 -6.15 -3.56
CA THR A 200 8.55 -5.47 -3.45
C THR A 200 8.32 -3.97 -3.41
N PHE A 201 8.77 -3.32 -2.34
CA PHE A 201 8.62 -1.89 -2.14
C PHE A 201 9.90 -1.14 -2.45
N TYR A 202 9.74 0.04 -3.04
CA TYR A 202 10.83 0.89 -3.51
C TYR A 202 10.80 2.28 -2.86
N LEU A 203 11.98 2.78 -2.55
CA LEU A 203 12.20 4.17 -2.15
C LEU A 203 12.03 5.12 -3.34
N ALA A 204 11.97 6.43 -3.08
CA ALA A 204 11.81 7.46 -4.13
C ALA A 204 12.94 7.49 -5.17
N ASN A 205 14.12 6.98 -4.83
CA ASN A 205 15.25 6.84 -5.73
C ASN A 205 15.27 5.54 -6.54
N GLY A 206 14.22 4.70 -6.43
CA GLY A 206 14.10 3.41 -7.10
C GLY A 206 14.80 2.24 -6.40
N THR A 207 15.39 2.44 -5.22
CA THR A 207 16.05 1.36 -4.47
C THR A 207 15.01 0.45 -3.81
N PRO A 208 15.00 -0.87 -4.05
CA PRO A 208 14.16 -1.81 -3.33
C PRO A 208 14.64 -1.92 -1.87
N PHE A 209 13.71 -1.86 -0.91
CA PHE A 209 14.04 -1.90 0.51
C PHE A 209 13.26 -2.96 1.31
N ASP A 210 12.26 -3.55 0.72
CA ASP A 210 11.43 -4.61 1.28
C ASP A 210 11.05 -5.57 0.16
N SER A 211 11.27 -6.85 0.36
CA SER A 211 10.70 -7.90 -0.47
C SER A 211 10.03 -8.93 0.42
N SER A 212 8.74 -9.07 0.22
CA SER A 212 7.86 -9.81 1.12
C SER A 212 7.09 -10.90 0.38
N LYS A 213 6.88 -12.02 1.06
CA LYS A 213 5.90 -13.05 0.69
C LYS A 213 4.74 -12.99 1.66
N LEU A 214 3.55 -12.79 1.14
CA LEU A 214 2.30 -12.67 1.87
C LEU A 214 1.39 -13.84 1.49
N VAL A 215 0.86 -14.54 2.49
CA VAL A 215 -0.10 -15.63 2.30
C VAL A 215 -1.39 -15.24 3.00
N TYR A 216 -2.42 -14.97 2.23
CA TYR A 216 -3.69 -14.47 2.75
C TYR A 216 -4.66 -15.61 3.05
N ASN A 217 -5.36 -15.48 4.17
CA ASN A 217 -6.49 -16.32 4.52
C ASN A 217 -7.67 -16.02 3.60
N TYR A 218 -8.08 -16.98 2.77
CA TYR A 218 -9.13 -16.81 1.76
C TYR A 218 -10.51 -16.51 2.35
N GLN A 219 -10.77 -16.92 3.61
CA GLN A 219 -12.05 -16.68 4.27
C GLN A 219 -12.19 -15.24 4.79
N ASN A 220 -11.07 -14.62 5.20
CA ASN A 220 -11.06 -13.35 5.90
C ASN A 220 -10.53 -12.18 5.04
N SER A 221 -10.02 -12.44 3.83
CA SER A 221 -9.44 -11.40 2.97
C SER A 221 -10.25 -11.19 1.70
N LYS A 222 -10.50 -9.92 1.39
CA LYS A 222 -11.20 -9.48 0.18
C LYS A 222 -10.42 -8.30 -0.40
N PHE A 223 -10.26 -8.31 -1.70
CA PHE A 223 -9.45 -7.32 -2.40
C PHE A 223 -10.26 -6.60 -3.47
N TYR A 224 -9.92 -5.36 -3.72
CA TYR A 224 -10.37 -4.63 -4.89
C TYR A 224 -9.22 -3.88 -5.54
N ASP A 225 -9.33 -3.63 -6.81
CA ASP A 225 -8.42 -2.78 -7.56
C ASP A 225 -9.19 -1.72 -8.32
N GLN A 226 -8.59 -0.55 -8.47
CA GLN A 226 -9.15 0.57 -9.22
C GLN A 226 -8.27 0.86 -10.43
N SER A 227 -8.79 0.57 -11.61
CA SER A 227 -8.15 0.98 -12.86
C SER A 227 -8.60 2.38 -13.31
N SER A 228 -7.72 3.11 -13.99
CA SER A 228 -8.03 4.36 -14.70
C SER A 228 -7.28 4.40 -16.03
N ASP A 229 -7.87 5.01 -17.04
CA ASP A 229 -7.28 5.13 -18.39
C ASP A 229 -5.97 5.93 -18.40
N ASP A 230 -5.74 6.79 -17.41
CA ASP A 230 -4.50 7.57 -17.26
C ASP A 230 -3.25 6.69 -17.04
N ILE A 231 -3.41 5.42 -16.65
CA ILE A 231 -2.31 4.47 -16.47
C ILE A 231 -1.87 3.85 -17.80
N ILE A 232 -2.74 3.81 -18.81
CA ILE A 232 -2.48 3.12 -20.10
C ILE A 232 -1.74 4.03 -21.10
N SER A 233 -1.76 5.36 -20.94
CA SER A 233 -1.20 6.29 -21.92
C SER A 233 0.33 6.40 -21.92
N VAL A 234 1.04 5.80 -20.98
CA VAL A 234 2.51 5.94 -20.85
C VAL A 234 3.29 4.80 -21.54
N SER A 235 2.66 3.69 -21.93
CA SER A 235 3.42 2.48 -22.30
C SER A 235 3.58 2.20 -23.79
N TYR A 236 3.03 2.98 -24.73
CA TYR A 236 3.07 2.62 -26.16
C TYR A 236 3.79 3.60 -27.11
N THR A 237 4.36 4.68 -26.62
CA THR A 237 5.00 5.68 -27.52
C THR A 237 6.50 5.52 -27.74
N HIS A 238 7.18 4.56 -27.10
CA HIS A 238 8.65 4.41 -27.21
C HIS A 238 9.17 3.08 -27.76
N LEU A 239 8.33 2.30 -28.47
CA LEU A 239 8.78 1.07 -29.14
C LEU A 239 8.69 1.14 -30.67
N ARG A 240 8.88 2.32 -31.25
CA ARG A 240 9.14 2.47 -32.69
C ARG A 240 10.24 3.52 -32.90
N ALA A 241 11.49 3.08 -32.77
CA ALA A 241 12.66 3.64 -33.44
C ALA A 241 13.68 2.53 -33.60
#